data_07c219f607d56e88c9f7fa4f13aa8bd3
#
_entry.id   07c219f607d56e88c9f7fa4f13aa8bd3
#
_cell.length_a   1.000
_cell.length_b   1.000
_cell.length_c   1.000
_cell.angle_alpha   90.00
_cell.angle_beta   90.00
_cell.angle_gamma   90.00
#
_symmetry.space_group_name_H-M   'P 1'
#
loop_
_entity.id
_entity.type
_entity.pdbx_description
1 polymer ?
#
loop_
_entity_poly.entity_id
_entity_poly.type
_entity_poly.pdbx_seq_one_letter_code
_entity_poly.pdbx_strand_id
1 'polypeptide(L)'
;LRDIAADLGLSEVTVRTRAARLIEDGVLDICGQVDVEKLPGHTLALVAIKLRSPDLVGEGEVFSHLRGVVSVAVLTGRHDLILTVLLNEEFGLLDFYTNEFSKCHDRVSSIETFIVYKGFSLKVPYIL
;
A
#
# COMPACT_ATOMS: atom_id res chain seq x y z
N LEU A 1 7.68 1.47 -24.41
CA LEU A 1 9.02 2.08 -24.41
C LEU A 1 9.30 2.92 -25.66
N ARG A 2 8.70 2.56 -26.80
CA ARG A 2 8.85 3.31 -28.07
C ARG A 2 8.38 4.77 -27.92
N ASP A 3 7.24 4.98 -27.31
CA ASP A 3 6.68 6.33 -27.16
C ASP A 3 7.51 7.19 -26.21
N ILE A 4 8.04 6.57 -25.14
CA ILE A 4 8.96 7.24 -24.21
C ILE A 4 10.24 7.64 -24.92
N ALA A 5 10.79 6.75 -25.75
CA ALA A 5 11.99 7.02 -26.53
C ALA A 5 11.77 8.22 -27.48
N ALA A 6 10.64 8.24 -28.17
CA ALA A 6 10.27 9.34 -29.06
C ALA A 6 10.15 10.67 -28.31
N ASP A 7 9.45 10.67 -27.17
CA ASP A 7 9.24 11.89 -26.36
C ASP A 7 10.55 12.45 -25.80
N LEU A 8 11.49 11.58 -25.43
CA LEU A 8 12.78 11.97 -24.85
C LEU A 8 13.88 12.18 -25.88
N GLY A 9 13.64 11.90 -27.17
CA GLY A 9 14.67 11.97 -28.20
C GLY A 9 15.80 10.96 -28.02
N LEU A 10 15.49 9.79 -27.43
CA LEU A 10 16.44 8.71 -27.19
C LEU A 10 16.14 7.49 -28.06
N SER A 11 17.12 6.57 -28.17
CA SER A 11 16.87 5.29 -28.79
C SER A 11 16.03 4.38 -27.87
N GLU A 12 15.24 3.49 -28.44
CA GLU A 12 14.45 2.51 -27.70
C GLU A 12 15.33 1.59 -26.82
N VAL A 13 16.51 1.24 -27.32
CA VAL A 13 17.51 0.45 -26.57
C VAL A 13 17.98 1.18 -25.32
N THR A 14 18.27 2.49 -25.44
CA THR A 14 18.68 3.32 -24.30
C THR A 14 17.59 3.39 -23.24
N VAL A 15 16.33 3.59 -23.64
CA VAL A 15 15.18 3.62 -22.72
C VAL A 15 15.01 2.29 -22.02
N ARG A 16 15.10 1.18 -22.76
CA ARG A 16 14.99 -0.17 -22.18
C ARG A 16 16.08 -0.44 -21.16
N THR A 17 17.32 -0.10 -21.46
CA THR A 17 18.47 -0.28 -20.55
C THR A 17 18.30 0.55 -19.27
N ARG A 18 17.88 1.79 -19.39
CA ARG A 18 17.65 2.67 -18.24
C ARG A 18 16.46 2.20 -17.39
N ALA A 19 15.38 1.78 -18.01
CA ALA A 19 14.21 1.23 -17.30
C ALA A 19 14.59 -0.04 -16.52
N ALA A 20 15.33 -0.97 -17.15
CA ALA A 20 15.79 -2.19 -16.50
C ALA A 20 16.67 -1.89 -15.28
N ARG A 21 17.54 -0.89 -15.37
CA ARG A 21 18.38 -0.45 -14.24
C ARG A 21 17.54 0.13 -13.10
N LEU A 22 16.54 0.96 -13.40
CA LEU A 22 15.65 1.51 -12.38
C LEU A 22 14.86 0.42 -11.67
N ILE A 23 14.45 -0.63 -12.38
CA ILE A 23 13.76 -1.79 -11.79
C ILE A 23 14.72 -2.57 -10.90
N GLU A 24 15.93 -2.85 -11.38
CA GLU A 24 16.97 -3.55 -10.60
C GLU A 24 17.33 -2.80 -9.32
N ASP A 25 17.43 -1.47 -9.39
CA ASP A 25 17.73 -0.62 -8.26
C ASP A 25 16.53 -0.41 -7.31
N GLY A 26 15.35 -0.98 -7.62
CA GLY A 26 14.13 -0.85 -6.82
C GLY A 26 13.47 0.53 -6.88
N VAL A 27 13.87 1.37 -7.83
CA VAL A 27 13.32 2.71 -8.02
C VAL A 27 12.02 2.69 -8.81
N LEU A 28 11.92 1.78 -9.78
CA LEU A 28 10.77 1.64 -10.66
C LEU A 28 10.16 0.26 -10.49
N ASP A 29 8.86 0.22 -10.29
CA ASP A 29 8.05 -0.99 -10.37
C ASP A 29 6.97 -0.81 -11.44
N ILE A 30 6.80 -1.82 -12.31
CA ILE A 30 5.78 -1.82 -13.35
C ILE A 30 4.73 -2.86 -12.95
N CYS A 31 3.58 -2.37 -12.52
CA CYS A 31 2.48 -3.21 -12.09
C CYS A 31 1.13 -2.69 -12.62
N GLY A 32 0.14 -3.57 -12.65
CA GLY A 32 -1.24 -3.18 -12.89
C GLY A 32 -1.83 -2.52 -11.65
N GLN A 33 -2.60 -1.47 -11.84
CA GLN A 33 -3.33 -0.81 -10.77
C GLN A 33 -4.82 -0.84 -11.05
N VAL A 34 -5.62 -0.96 -10.01
CA VAL A 34 -7.08 -0.93 -10.09
C VAL A 34 -7.64 0.30 -9.39
N ASP A 35 -8.69 0.83 -9.96
CA ASP A 35 -9.52 1.84 -9.32
C ASP A 35 -10.56 1.13 -8.46
N VAL A 36 -10.36 1.17 -7.15
CA VAL A 36 -11.19 0.42 -6.19
C VAL A 36 -12.65 0.85 -6.25
N GLU A 37 -12.93 2.12 -6.56
CA GLU A 37 -14.30 2.61 -6.70
C GLU A 37 -15.07 1.95 -7.84
N LYS A 38 -14.36 1.42 -8.83
CA LYS A 38 -14.94 0.72 -9.99
C LYS A 38 -15.04 -0.78 -9.80
N LEU A 39 -14.56 -1.30 -8.68
CA LEU A 39 -14.67 -2.71 -8.31
C LEU A 39 -15.84 -2.91 -7.35
N PRO A 40 -16.93 -3.56 -7.78
CA PRO A 40 -18.05 -3.84 -6.89
C PRO A 40 -17.61 -4.60 -5.64
N GLY A 41 -18.16 -4.24 -4.48
CA GLY A 41 -17.88 -4.91 -3.21
C GLY A 41 -16.51 -4.65 -2.62
N HIS A 42 -15.72 -3.76 -3.20
CA HIS A 42 -14.39 -3.41 -2.69
C HIS A 42 -14.38 -2.07 -1.98
N THR A 43 -13.54 -1.96 -0.95
CA THR A 43 -13.40 -0.75 -0.14
C THR A 43 -11.95 -0.60 0.31
N LEU A 44 -11.50 0.62 0.45
CA LEU A 44 -10.23 0.93 1.12
C LEU A 44 -10.49 1.46 2.53
N ALA A 45 -9.70 0.98 3.47
CA ALA A 45 -9.61 1.52 4.81
C ALA A 45 -8.20 2.08 5.05
N LEU A 46 -8.13 3.17 5.79
CA LEU A 46 -6.88 3.68 6.35
C LEU A 46 -6.88 3.37 7.84
N VAL A 47 -5.86 2.67 8.31
CA VAL A 47 -5.72 2.31 9.72
C VAL A 47 -4.52 3.06 10.29
N ALA A 48 -4.80 4.06 11.10
CA ALA A 48 -3.78 4.86 11.78
C ALA A 48 -3.46 4.24 13.14
N ILE A 49 -2.18 4.00 13.38
CA ILE A 49 -1.69 3.23 14.53
C ILE A 49 -0.73 4.05 15.37
N LYS A 50 -0.93 4.02 16.69
CA LYS A 50 0.07 4.43 17.66
C LYS A 50 0.72 3.18 18.23
N LEU A 51 2.04 3.08 18.13
CA LEU A 51 2.80 1.92 18.57
C LEU A 51 3.24 2.03 20.02
N ARG A 52 3.53 0.87 20.63
CA ARG A 52 4.17 0.79 21.95
C ARG A 52 5.70 0.81 21.86
N SER A 53 6.25 0.31 20.76
CA SER A 53 7.69 0.25 20.50
C SER A 53 8.22 1.54 19.88
N PRO A 54 9.45 1.96 20.20
CA PRO A 54 10.11 3.07 19.52
C PRO A 54 10.69 2.69 18.15
N ASP A 55 10.78 1.40 17.81
CA ASP A 55 11.29 0.92 16.52
C ASP A 55 10.17 0.98 15.45
N LEU A 56 9.86 2.19 15.00
CA LEU A 56 8.74 2.42 14.08
C LEU A 56 8.94 1.74 12.73
N VAL A 57 10.16 1.69 12.22
CA VAL A 57 10.47 1.09 10.92
C VAL A 57 10.34 -0.43 10.97
N GLY A 58 10.93 -1.07 11.98
CA GLY A 58 10.81 -2.51 12.17
C GLY A 58 9.36 -2.95 12.39
N GLU A 59 8.60 -2.19 13.16
CA GLU A 59 7.16 -2.45 13.34
C GLU A 59 6.40 -2.26 12.03
N GLY A 60 6.69 -1.23 11.26
CA GLY A 60 6.07 -0.99 9.96
C GLY A 60 6.24 -2.17 9.00
N GLU A 61 7.41 -2.79 9.00
CA GLU A 61 7.66 -4.00 8.19
C GLU A 61 6.77 -5.16 8.63
N VAL A 62 6.60 -5.39 9.92
CA VAL A 62 5.71 -6.45 10.45
C VAL A 62 4.28 -6.26 9.94
N PHE A 63 3.75 -5.04 10.04
CA PHE A 63 2.39 -4.75 9.56
C PHE A 63 2.24 -4.86 8.05
N SER A 64 3.30 -4.66 7.28
CA SER A 64 3.25 -4.74 5.82
C SER A 64 2.95 -6.15 5.29
N HIS A 65 3.16 -7.18 6.10
CA HIS A 65 2.91 -8.57 5.73
C HIS A 65 1.50 -9.06 6.04
N LEU A 66 0.66 -8.24 6.67
CA LEU A 66 -0.71 -8.61 6.94
C LEU A 66 -1.53 -8.66 5.64
N ARG A 67 -2.40 -9.67 5.53
CA ARG A 67 -3.31 -9.76 4.38
C ARG A 67 -4.17 -8.51 4.26
N GLY A 68 -4.34 -8.03 3.05
CA GLY A 68 -5.13 -6.85 2.75
C GLY A 68 -4.34 -5.54 2.82
N VAL A 69 -3.17 -5.52 3.45
CA VAL A 69 -2.33 -4.33 3.53
C VAL A 69 -1.64 -4.07 2.20
N VAL A 70 -2.02 -2.99 1.55
CA VAL A 70 -1.46 -2.53 0.27
C VAL A 70 -0.15 -1.77 0.48
N SER A 71 -0.13 -0.93 1.50
CA SER A 71 1.03 -0.10 1.83
C SER A 71 1.05 0.27 3.31
N VAL A 72 2.24 0.55 3.81
CA VAL A 72 2.48 1.06 5.15
C VAL A 72 3.33 2.31 5.04
N ALA A 73 2.89 3.39 5.66
CA ALA A 73 3.70 4.59 5.82
C ALA A 73 4.09 4.75 7.29
N VAL A 74 5.38 5.01 7.53
CA VAL A 74 5.89 5.42 8.84
C VAL A 74 5.81 6.94 8.93
N LEU A 75 5.22 7.44 10.00
CA LEU A 75 4.84 8.84 10.12
C LEU A 75 5.55 9.53 11.28
N THR A 76 5.60 10.85 11.20
CA THR A 76 5.83 11.74 12.34
C THR A 76 4.49 12.39 12.72
N GLY A 77 4.23 12.60 14.01
CA GLY A 77 3.03 13.25 14.50
C GLY A 77 2.21 12.36 15.44
N ARG A 78 0.89 12.51 15.43
CA ARG A 78 0.00 11.82 16.35
C ARG A 78 0.03 10.30 16.21
N HIS A 79 0.13 9.80 14.98
CA HIS A 79 0.20 8.38 14.67
C HIS A 79 1.60 8.01 14.19
N ASP A 80 1.99 6.77 14.40
CA ASP A 80 3.30 6.24 14.01
C ASP A 80 3.25 5.54 12.65
N LEU A 81 2.14 4.85 12.35
CA LEU A 81 1.92 4.16 11.09
C LEU A 81 0.55 4.52 10.50
N ILE A 82 0.47 4.54 9.17
CA ILE A 82 -0.80 4.42 8.44
C ILE A 82 -0.69 3.22 7.52
N LEU A 83 -1.66 2.30 7.66
CA LEU A 83 -1.86 1.18 6.75
C LEU A 83 -2.94 1.56 5.74
N THR A 84 -2.71 1.29 4.46
CA THR A 84 -3.78 1.25 3.47
C THR A 84 -4.22 -0.20 3.32
N VAL A 85 -5.49 -0.49 3.58
CA VAL A 85 -6.03 -1.85 3.60
C VAL A 85 -7.09 -2.00 2.53
N LEU A 86 -6.90 -2.96 1.63
CA LEU A 86 -7.88 -3.32 0.61
C LEU A 86 -8.82 -4.40 1.18
N LEU A 87 -10.11 -4.15 1.08
CA LEU A 87 -11.16 -5.03 1.59
C LEU A 87 -12.11 -5.42 0.45
N ASN A 88 -12.75 -6.58 0.58
CA ASN A 88 -13.82 -7.02 -0.30
C ASN A 88 -14.93 -7.73 0.49
N GLU A 89 -15.92 -8.30 -0.20
CA GLU A 89 -17.06 -8.96 0.46
C GLU A 89 -16.65 -10.23 1.23
N GLU A 90 -15.60 -10.94 0.78
CA GLU A 90 -15.09 -12.15 1.42
C GLU A 90 -14.05 -11.86 2.51
N PHE A 91 -13.47 -10.68 2.47
CA PHE A 91 -12.46 -10.22 3.42
C PHE A 91 -12.77 -8.78 3.82
N GLY A 92 -13.68 -8.63 4.77
CA GLY A 92 -14.13 -7.34 5.26
C GLY A 92 -13.29 -6.80 6.41
N LEU A 93 -13.69 -5.64 6.93
CA LEU A 93 -12.98 -4.99 8.03
C LEU A 93 -12.92 -5.85 9.30
N LEU A 94 -14.01 -6.56 9.60
CA LEU A 94 -14.06 -7.46 10.75
C LEU A 94 -13.05 -8.61 10.59
N ASP A 95 -12.98 -9.20 9.39
CA ASP A 95 -12.00 -10.27 9.10
C ASP A 95 -10.57 -9.77 9.25
N PHE A 96 -10.29 -8.57 8.75
CA PHE A 96 -8.99 -7.95 8.91
C PHE A 96 -8.60 -7.82 10.38
N TYR A 97 -9.47 -7.26 11.22
CA TYR A 97 -9.17 -7.10 12.64
C TYR A 97 -9.07 -8.42 13.39
N THR A 98 -9.97 -9.36 13.11
CA THR A 98 -10.03 -10.62 13.84
C THR A 98 -8.92 -11.59 13.45
N ASN A 99 -8.59 -11.69 12.15
CA ASN A 99 -7.71 -12.73 11.62
C ASN A 99 -6.29 -12.22 11.30
N GLU A 100 -6.13 -10.94 11.01
CA GLU A 100 -4.83 -10.37 10.63
C GLU A 100 -4.27 -9.44 11.69
N PHE A 101 -4.96 -8.37 11.99
CA PHE A 101 -4.49 -7.36 12.94
C PHE A 101 -4.30 -7.95 14.35
N SER A 102 -5.11 -8.92 14.74
CA SER A 102 -4.99 -9.61 16.03
C SER A 102 -3.63 -10.24 16.26
N LYS A 103 -2.91 -10.58 15.20
CA LYS A 103 -1.53 -11.11 15.29
C LYS A 103 -0.54 -10.07 15.83
N CYS A 104 -0.88 -8.81 15.74
CA CYS A 104 -0.03 -7.66 16.07
C CYS A 104 -0.63 -6.74 17.15
N HIS A 105 -1.76 -7.08 17.75
CA HIS A 105 -2.48 -6.18 18.67
C HIS A 105 -1.64 -5.78 19.89
N ASP A 106 -0.74 -6.63 20.37
CA ASP A 106 0.15 -6.34 21.50
C ASP A 106 1.14 -5.20 21.22
N ARG A 107 1.40 -4.92 19.93
CA ARG A 107 2.33 -3.89 19.48
C ARG A 107 1.70 -2.50 19.47
N VAL A 108 0.38 -2.43 19.65
CA VAL A 108 -0.43 -1.23 19.40
C VAL A 108 -0.94 -0.66 20.70
N SER A 109 -0.78 0.66 20.90
CA SER A 109 -1.37 1.38 22.02
C SER A 109 -2.75 1.97 21.68
N SER A 110 -2.95 2.40 20.43
CA SER A 110 -4.25 2.88 19.95
C SER A 110 -4.34 2.78 18.43
N ILE A 111 -5.57 2.68 17.94
CA ILE A 111 -5.88 2.67 16.51
C ILE A 111 -7.03 3.62 16.21
N GLU A 112 -7.03 4.11 14.98
CA GLU A 112 -8.12 4.88 14.41
C GLU A 112 -8.35 4.40 12.97
N THR A 113 -9.59 4.11 12.62
CA THR A 113 -9.94 3.54 11.31
C THR A 113 -10.74 4.54 10.51
N PHE A 114 -10.33 4.77 9.27
CA PHE A 114 -11.04 5.60 8.31
C PHE A 114 -11.45 4.74 7.13
N ILE A 115 -12.73 4.74 6.80
CA ILE A 115 -13.23 4.10 5.58
C ILE A 115 -13.22 5.16 4.47
N VAL A 116 -12.57 4.86 3.36
CA VAL A 116 -12.53 5.78 2.23
C VAL A 116 -13.90 5.80 1.56
N TYR A 117 -14.57 6.93 1.64
CA TYR A 117 -15.87 7.16 1.01
C TYR A 117 -15.73 7.52 -0.48
N LYS A 118 -14.76 8.37 -0.79
CA LYS A 118 -14.49 8.85 -2.15
C LYS A 118 -12.99 9.13 -2.31
N GLY A 119 -12.42 8.67 -3.40
CA GLY A 119 -11.03 8.95 -3.77
C GLY A 119 -10.93 9.56 -5.16
N PHE A 120 -9.89 10.36 -5.38
CA PHE A 120 -9.53 10.91 -6.68
C PHE A 120 -8.13 10.44 -7.03
N SER A 121 -7.97 9.83 -8.20
CA SER A 121 -6.70 9.22 -8.63
C SER A 121 -6.15 8.19 -7.62
N LEU A 122 -7.03 7.58 -6.86
CA LEU A 122 -6.70 6.59 -5.84
C LEU A 122 -6.74 5.19 -6.45
N LYS A 123 -5.59 4.73 -6.91
CA LYS A 123 -5.41 3.42 -7.51
C LYS A 123 -4.41 2.61 -6.70
N VAL A 124 -4.66 1.32 -6.60
CA VAL A 124 -3.81 0.40 -5.84
C VAL A 124 -3.52 -0.86 -6.65
N PRO A 125 -2.39 -1.57 -6.39
CA PRO A 125 -2.21 -2.91 -6.91
C PRO A 125 -3.26 -3.84 -6.29
N TYR A 126 -3.80 -4.77 -7.07
CA TYR A 126 -4.76 -5.74 -6.56
C TYR A 126 -4.02 -6.90 -5.89
N ILE A 127 -4.26 -7.10 -4.60
CA ILE A 127 -3.53 -8.05 -3.75
C ILE A 127 -4.42 -9.06 -3.02
N LEU A 128 -5.74 -8.98 -3.18
CA LEU A 128 -6.68 -9.91 -2.52
C LEU A 128 -6.97 -11.16 -3.35
#